data_e4f1f8d0d87789aa9c29b2c92935f051
#
_entry.id   e4f1f8d0d87789aa9c29b2c92935f051
#
_cell.length_a   1.000
_cell.length_b   1.000
_cell.length_c   1.000
_cell.angle_alpha   90.00
_cell.angle_beta   90.00
_cell.angle_gamma   90.00
#
_symmetry.space_group_name_H-M   'P 1'
#
loop_
_entity.id
_entity.type
_entity.pdbx_description
1 polymer ?
#
loop_
_entity_poly.entity_id
_entity_poly.type
_entity_poly.pdbx_seq_one_letter_code
_entity_poly.pdbx_strand_id
1 'polypeptide(L)'
;MKAESVMPPAVSSVVLVVDDAPDTLRMLCDALAIEGYTVLVARDAIEALERFEMAVPDAVLLDAIMPGENGFALCRRLKSEPSWAHVPVIFMTGLAETEQIVEGFASGGVDYVVKPLKIPEVLARLATHLRNAHVSRLAREAVDVAGLGVVLLDSQGRIAWRSPQAMHWLEEALGPQDDATPLKGWLQAAITQGETLTPLPNGSQLQAQYLGQTGPGETMILLRQGGPAVNAAHKRLVGAVLTPRETEVLSWLAKGKTNRDIADILGMSPRTVNKHLEHIFEKLGVETRTAAAAIASSLLQDA
;
A
#
# COMPACT_ATOMS: atom_id res chain seq x y z
N MET A 1 19.94 -9.20 -40.44
CA MET A 1 18.55 -8.91 -40.09
C MET A 1 18.49 -8.82 -38.59
N LYS A 2 18.54 -7.58 -38.01
CA LYS A 2 18.39 -7.35 -36.58
C LYS A 2 16.90 -7.38 -36.28
N ALA A 3 16.46 -8.25 -35.35
CA ALA A 3 15.13 -8.24 -34.83
C ALA A 3 14.95 -6.92 -34.05
N GLU A 4 14.15 -6.01 -34.58
CA GLU A 4 13.62 -4.88 -33.81
C GLU A 4 12.75 -5.46 -32.69
N SER A 5 13.22 -5.30 -31.47
CA SER A 5 12.44 -5.54 -30.26
C SER A 5 11.30 -4.52 -30.26
N VAL A 6 10.12 -4.95 -30.69
CA VAL A 6 8.89 -4.17 -30.52
C VAL A 6 8.62 -4.11 -29.01
N MET A 7 9.01 -3.03 -28.36
CA MET A 7 8.53 -2.71 -27.02
C MET A 7 6.99 -2.61 -27.09
N PRO A 8 6.27 -3.24 -26.15
CA PRO A 8 4.83 -3.03 -26.05
C PRO A 8 4.56 -1.51 -25.94
N PRO A 9 3.46 -1.00 -26.54
CA PRO A 9 3.14 0.41 -26.44
C PRO A 9 3.10 0.81 -24.97
N ALA A 10 3.88 1.84 -24.62
CA ALA A 10 3.82 2.42 -23.29
C ALA A 10 2.36 2.80 -23.01
N VAL A 11 1.80 2.31 -21.92
CA VAL A 11 0.44 2.68 -21.51
C VAL A 11 0.43 4.19 -21.34
N SER A 12 -0.28 4.88 -22.25
CA SER A 12 -0.38 6.34 -22.22
C SER A 12 -1.15 6.74 -20.97
N SER A 13 -0.55 7.56 -20.09
CA SER A 13 -1.25 8.07 -18.93
C SER A 13 -2.41 8.99 -19.33
N VAL A 14 -3.53 8.85 -18.66
CA VAL A 14 -4.75 9.62 -18.91
C VAL A 14 -4.75 10.86 -17.99
N VAL A 15 -4.84 12.04 -18.57
CA VAL A 15 -4.89 13.33 -17.84
C VAL A 15 -6.22 13.99 -18.09
N LEU A 16 -6.94 14.32 -17.02
CA LEU A 16 -8.15 15.14 -17.11
C LEU A 16 -7.79 16.61 -16.92
N VAL A 17 -8.20 17.45 -17.88
CA VAL A 17 -8.05 18.89 -17.81
C VAL A 17 -9.44 19.50 -17.60
N VAL A 18 -9.60 20.29 -16.53
CA VAL A 18 -10.84 20.94 -16.14
C VAL A 18 -10.62 22.45 -16.11
N ASP A 19 -11.22 23.18 -17.03
CA ASP A 19 -11.10 24.65 -17.16
C ASP A 19 -12.28 25.16 -17.98
N ASP A 20 -12.93 26.25 -17.60
CA ASP A 20 -14.07 26.82 -18.31
C ASP A 20 -13.67 27.63 -19.57
N ALA A 21 -12.38 27.96 -19.71
CA ALA A 21 -11.84 28.68 -20.86
C ALA A 21 -11.44 27.74 -22.01
N PRO A 22 -12.14 27.78 -23.17
CA PRO A 22 -11.84 26.90 -24.30
C PRO A 22 -10.39 26.98 -24.83
N ASP A 23 -9.82 28.18 -24.76
CA ASP A 23 -8.45 28.42 -25.24
C ASP A 23 -7.42 27.76 -24.34
N THR A 24 -7.63 27.78 -23.03
CA THR A 24 -6.78 27.02 -22.06
C THR A 24 -6.87 25.52 -22.32
N LEU A 25 -8.08 24.98 -22.49
CA LEU A 25 -8.30 23.56 -22.81
C LEU A 25 -7.56 23.16 -24.09
N ARG A 26 -7.71 23.94 -25.17
CA ARG A 26 -7.04 23.66 -26.45
C ARG A 26 -5.52 23.65 -26.29
N MET A 27 -4.97 24.70 -25.69
CA MET A 27 -3.51 24.83 -25.48
C MET A 27 -2.94 23.64 -24.68
N LEU A 28 -3.61 23.23 -23.60
CA LEU A 28 -3.18 22.11 -22.78
C LEU A 28 -3.36 20.77 -23.50
N CYS A 29 -4.47 20.57 -24.21
CA CYS A 29 -4.69 19.36 -25.03
C CYS A 29 -3.57 19.16 -26.06
N ASP A 30 -3.24 20.22 -26.81
CA ASP A 30 -2.20 20.16 -27.83
C ASP A 30 -0.84 19.83 -27.20
N ALA A 31 -0.50 20.52 -26.09
CA ALA A 31 0.78 20.30 -25.42
C ALA A 31 0.90 18.88 -24.80
N LEU A 32 -0.14 18.40 -24.14
CA LEU A 32 -0.16 17.07 -23.51
C LEU A 32 -0.17 15.95 -24.56
N ALA A 33 -0.89 16.12 -25.67
CA ALA A 33 -0.91 15.14 -26.77
C ALA A 33 0.47 14.98 -27.42
N ILE A 34 1.24 16.08 -27.57
CA ILE A 34 2.62 16.03 -28.09
C ILE A 34 3.52 15.18 -27.18
N GLU A 35 3.32 15.24 -25.87
CA GLU A 35 4.06 14.44 -24.87
C GLU A 35 3.53 13.01 -24.74
N GLY A 36 2.51 12.62 -25.52
CA GLY A 36 1.97 11.27 -25.57
C GLY A 36 0.94 10.94 -24.50
N TYR A 37 0.38 11.95 -23.79
CA TYR A 37 -0.72 11.74 -22.85
C TYR A 37 -2.06 11.57 -23.59
N THR A 38 -2.95 10.75 -23.03
CA THR A 38 -4.37 10.73 -23.40
C THR A 38 -5.08 11.80 -22.59
N VAL A 39 -5.76 12.74 -23.27
CA VAL A 39 -6.37 13.88 -22.60
C VAL A 39 -7.89 13.75 -22.57
N LEU A 40 -8.47 13.83 -21.38
CA LEU A 40 -9.88 14.04 -21.15
C LEU A 40 -10.11 15.53 -20.83
N VAL A 41 -11.24 16.09 -21.25
CA VAL A 41 -11.58 17.49 -20.99
C VAL A 41 -12.93 17.61 -20.30
N ALA A 42 -13.04 18.59 -19.43
CA ALA A 42 -14.29 19.04 -18.81
C ALA A 42 -14.28 20.57 -18.65
N ARG A 43 -15.42 21.19 -18.74
CA ARG A 43 -15.57 22.64 -18.64
C ARG A 43 -16.09 23.09 -17.28
N ASP A 44 -16.59 22.15 -16.51
CA ASP A 44 -17.14 22.38 -15.18
C ASP A 44 -17.03 21.11 -14.32
N ALA A 45 -17.50 21.23 -13.07
CA ALA A 45 -17.46 20.13 -12.11
C ALA A 45 -18.36 18.93 -12.50
N ILE A 46 -19.46 19.19 -13.20
CA ILE A 46 -20.41 18.13 -13.62
C ILE A 46 -19.76 17.28 -14.70
N GLU A 47 -19.25 17.92 -15.76
CA GLU A 47 -18.54 17.21 -16.83
C GLU A 47 -17.30 16.45 -16.26
N ALA A 48 -16.59 17.05 -15.29
CA ALA A 48 -15.44 16.39 -14.67
C ALA A 48 -15.84 15.08 -13.98
N LEU A 49 -16.93 15.07 -13.21
CA LEU A 49 -17.42 13.86 -12.54
C LEU A 49 -17.88 12.78 -13.54
N GLU A 50 -18.57 13.19 -14.62
CA GLU A 50 -18.95 12.27 -15.70
C GLU A 50 -17.71 11.60 -16.33
N ARG A 51 -16.58 12.35 -16.48
CA ARG A 51 -15.33 11.77 -16.99
C ARG A 51 -14.74 10.76 -16.02
N PHE A 52 -14.77 11.04 -14.71
CA PHE A 52 -14.32 10.10 -13.68
C PHE A 52 -15.14 8.79 -13.65
N GLU A 53 -16.46 8.88 -13.85
CA GLU A 53 -17.33 7.69 -13.95
C GLU A 53 -17.04 6.86 -15.20
N MET A 54 -16.65 7.51 -16.31
CA MET A 54 -16.29 6.80 -17.55
C MET A 54 -14.91 6.16 -17.47
N ALA A 55 -13.92 6.88 -16.97
CA ALA A 55 -12.54 6.42 -16.84
C ALA A 55 -11.81 7.24 -15.77
N VAL A 56 -11.27 6.57 -14.74
CA VAL A 56 -10.48 7.22 -13.70
C VAL A 56 -9.16 7.71 -14.30
N PRO A 57 -8.87 9.03 -14.32
CA PRO A 57 -7.63 9.56 -14.85
C PRO A 57 -6.44 9.28 -13.93
N ASP A 58 -5.22 9.31 -14.48
CA ASP A 58 -3.98 9.19 -13.70
C ASP A 58 -3.59 10.51 -13.00
N ALA A 59 -4.07 11.66 -13.50
CA ALA A 59 -3.91 12.98 -12.88
C ALA A 59 -4.98 13.95 -13.36
N VAL A 60 -5.20 15.02 -12.60
CA VAL A 60 -6.12 16.15 -12.94
C VAL A 60 -5.36 17.46 -12.93
N LEU A 61 -5.51 18.25 -13.99
CA LEU A 61 -5.22 19.68 -14.03
C LEU A 61 -6.55 20.41 -13.85
N LEU A 62 -6.73 21.16 -12.77
CA LEU A 62 -8.01 21.71 -12.34
C LEU A 62 -7.92 23.22 -12.16
N ASP A 63 -8.73 23.97 -12.90
CA ASP A 63 -8.89 25.40 -12.59
C ASP A 63 -9.49 25.56 -11.19
N ALA A 64 -8.85 26.39 -10.40
CA ALA A 64 -9.33 26.75 -9.06
C ALA A 64 -10.63 27.55 -9.10
N ILE A 65 -10.82 28.39 -10.13
CA ILE A 65 -11.94 29.28 -10.23
C ILE A 65 -12.72 28.98 -11.51
N MET A 66 -13.90 28.42 -11.34
CA MET A 66 -14.83 28.10 -12.42
C MET A 66 -16.24 28.65 -12.07
N PRO A 67 -17.08 28.94 -13.06
CA PRO A 67 -18.48 29.24 -12.82
C PRO A 67 -19.23 28.08 -12.15
N GLY A 68 -20.08 28.41 -11.17
CA GLY A 68 -20.83 27.42 -10.41
C GLY A 68 -20.03 26.80 -9.26
N GLU A 69 -19.71 25.52 -9.34
CA GLU A 69 -18.87 24.86 -8.34
C GLU A 69 -17.38 25.14 -8.61
N ASN A 70 -16.69 25.74 -7.64
CA ASN A 70 -15.26 26.05 -7.78
C ASN A 70 -14.39 24.81 -7.71
N GLY A 71 -13.15 24.90 -8.20
CA GLY A 71 -12.22 23.78 -8.26
C GLY A 71 -11.89 23.17 -6.89
N PHE A 72 -11.84 23.97 -5.82
CA PHE A 72 -11.58 23.47 -4.47
C PHE A 72 -12.72 22.58 -3.96
N ALA A 73 -13.97 22.94 -4.24
CA ALA A 73 -15.13 22.12 -3.88
C ALA A 73 -15.14 20.80 -4.67
N LEU A 74 -14.89 20.86 -5.98
CA LEU A 74 -14.74 19.65 -6.81
C LEU A 74 -13.60 18.76 -6.29
N CYS A 75 -12.43 19.31 -5.96
CA CYS A 75 -11.32 18.56 -5.41
C CYS A 75 -11.72 17.82 -4.12
N ARG A 76 -12.40 18.49 -3.17
CA ARG A 76 -12.90 17.84 -1.95
C ARG A 76 -13.85 16.68 -2.26
N ARG A 77 -14.73 16.81 -3.25
CA ARG A 77 -15.62 15.72 -3.70
C ARG A 77 -14.82 14.54 -4.26
N LEU A 78 -13.87 14.80 -5.14
CA LEU A 78 -12.99 13.76 -5.69
C LEU A 78 -12.21 13.03 -4.60
N LYS A 79 -11.72 13.77 -3.60
CA LYS A 79 -10.95 13.20 -2.48
C LYS A 79 -11.80 12.49 -1.42
N SER A 80 -13.10 12.78 -1.36
CA SER A 80 -14.02 12.06 -0.48
C SER A 80 -14.45 10.69 -1.04
N GLU A 81 -14.28 10.46 -2.34
CA GLU A 81 -14.58 9.18 -2.98
C GLU A 81 -13.36 8.24 -2.90
N PRO A 82 -13.43 7.10 -2.19
CA PRO A 82 -12.28 6.20 -1.97
C PRO A 82 -11.63 5.71 -3.27
N SER A 83 -12.42 5.48 -4.32
CA SER A 83 -11.95 5.03 -5.62
C SER A 83 -11.15 6.09 -6.38
N TRP A 84 -11.33 7.38 -6.08
CA TRP A 84 -10.72 8.50 -6.78
C TRP A 84 -9.71 9.28 -5.94
N ALA A 85 -9.74 9.12 -4.62
CA ALA A 85 -8.94 9.89 -3.66
C ALA A 85 -7.42 9.86 -3.95
N HIS A 86 -6.94 8.77 -4.56
CA HIS A 86 -5.54 8.58 -4.90
C HIS A 86 -5.06 9.38 -6.11
N VAL A 87 -5.97 9.90 -6.96
CA VAL A 87 -5.63 10.65 -8.18
C VAL A 87 -5.05 12.02 -7.81
N PRO A 88 -3.83 12.38 -8.24
CA PRO A 88 -3.25 13.69 -7.95
C PRO A 88 -4.00 14.81 -8.67
N VAL A 89 -4.34 15.87 -7.94
CA VAL A 89 -4.98 17.08 -8.46
C VAL A 89 -3.98 18.22 -8.37
N ILE A 90 -3.65 18.82 -9.51
CA ILE A 90 -2.78 20.00 -9.64
C ILE A 90 -3.68 21.18 -10.00
N PHE A 91 -3.72 22.20 -9.15
CA PHE A 91 -4.53 23.37 -9.41
C PHE A 91 -3.87 24.30 -10.43
N MET A 92 -4.69 24.87 -11.31
CA MET A 92 -4.34 26.00 -12.17
C MET A 92 -5.03 27.24 -11.58
N THR A 93 -4.26 28.25 -11.19
CA THR A 93 -4.84 29.41 -10.50
C THR A 93 -4.25 30.73 -10.99
N GLY A 94 -5.11 31.74 -11.19
CA GLY A 94 -4.68 33.11 -11.43
C GLY A 94 -4.29 33.89 -10.16
N LEU A 95 -4.49 33.25 -9.01
CA LEU A 95 -4.36 33.88 -7.71
C LEU A 95 -3.19 33.28 -6.96
N ALA A 96 -2.18 34.09 -6.73
CA ALA A 96 -0.99 33.71 -5.95
C ALA A 96 -1.11 34.13 -4.47
N GLU A 97 -2.33 34.35 -3.98
CA GLU A 97 -2.57 34.71 -2.58
C GLU A 97 -2.40 33.49 -1.69
N THR A 98 -1.69 33.68 -0.58
CA THR A 98 -1.33 32.59 0.36
C THR A 98 -2.56 31.81 0.84
N GLU A 99 -3.69 32.49 1.06
CA GLU A 99 -4.92 31.87 1.56
C GLU A 99 -5.48 30.84 0.58
N GLN A 100 -5.43 31.10 -0.71
CA GLN A 100 -5.94 30.18 -1.74
C GLN A 100 -5.02 28.99 -1.99
N ILE A 101 -3.71 29.22 -1.88
CA ILE A 101 -2.73 28.13 -1.91
C ILE A 101 -3.00 27.16 -0.75
N VAL A 102 -3.21 27.71 0.46
CA VAL A 102 -3.53 26.92 1.64
C VAL A 102 -4.86 26.16 1.46
N GLU A 103 -5.90 26.82 0.89
CA GLU A 103 -7.17 26.16 0.60
C GLU A 103 -7.01 25.03 -0.42
N GLY A 104 -6.20 25.22 -1.46
CA GLY A 104 -5.89 24.19 -2.46
C GLY A 104 -5.32 22.92 -1.82
N PHE A 105 -4.30 23.06 -0.97
CA PHE A 105 -3.75 21.92 -0.24
C PHE A 105 -4.72 21.33 0.78
N ALA A 106 -5.47 22.18 1.50
CA ALA A 106 -6.50 21.71 2.44
C ALA A 106 -7.65 20.95 1.75
N SER A 107 -7.93 21.24 0.47
CA SER A 107 -8.91 20.51 -0.35
C SER A 107 -8.40 19.17 -0.86
N GLY A 108 -7.10 18.85 -0.65
CA GLY A 108 -6.46 17.59 -1.09
C GLY A 108 -5.70 17.70 -2.41
N GLY A 109 -5.48 18.92 -2.94
CA GLY A 109 -4.57 19.14 -4.06
C GLY A 109 -3.12 18.84 -3.68
N VAL A 110 -2.35 18.35 -4.65
CA VAL A 110 -0.95 17.99 -4.43
C VAL A 110 0.04 19.06 -4.88
N ASP A 111 -0.40 19.99 -5.75
CA ASP A 111 0.41 21.07 -6.28
C ASP A 111 -0.47 22.15 -6.95
N TYR A 112 0.16 23.26 -7.39
CA TYR A 112 -0.51 24.29 -8.17
C TYR A 112 0.43 24.89 -9.23
N VAL A 113 -0.17 25.47 -10.28
CA VAL A 113 0.50 26.23 -11.33
C VAL A 113 -0.19 27.58 -11.48
N VAL A 114 0.61 28.65 -11.55
CA VAL A 114 0.06 30.03 -11.64
C VAL A 114 -0.23 30.40 -13.09
N LYS A 115 -1.41 30.96 -13.36
CA LYS A 115 -1.76 31.55 -14.65
C LYS A 115 -1.07 32.93 -14.79
N PRO A 116 -0.49 33.30 -15.98
CA PRO A 116 -0.58 32.59 -17.26
C PRO A 116 0.29 31.30 -17.26
N LEU A 117 -0.30 30.19 -17.73
CA LEU A 117 0.32 28.87 -17.71
C LEU A 117 1.57 28.84 -18.58
N LYS A 118 2.66 28.32 -18.02
CA LYS A 118 3.88 27.99 -18.75
C LYS A 118 3.93 26.50 -19.01
N ILE A 119 3.73 26.08 -20.25
CA ILE A 119 3.62 24.67 -20.64
C ILE A 119 4.78 23.81 -20.08
N PRO A 120 6.07 24.21 -20.18
CA PRO A 120 7.16 23.42 -19.61
C PRO A 120 7.03 23.20 -18.09
N GLU A 121 6.49 24.20 -17.35
CA GLU A 121 6.25 24.08 -15.90
C GLU A 121 5.12 23.09 -15.61
N VAL A 122 4.00 23.20 -16.33
CA VAL A 122 2.85 22.29 -16.21
C VAL A 122 3.30 20.86 -16.45
N LEU A 123 4.03 20.59 -17.53
CA LEU A 123 4.51 19.27 -17.91
C LEU A 123 5.48 18.69 -16.87
N ALA A 124 6.42 19.49 -16.36
CA ALA A 124 7.38 19.04 -15.35
C ALA A 124 6.70 18.62 -14.04
N ARG A 125 5.73 19.43 -13.55
CA ARG A 125 4.95 19.12 -12.35
C ARG A 125 4.08 17.88 -12.56
N LEU A 126 3.35 17.83 -13.66
CA LEU A 126 2.50 16.71 -14.03
C LEU A 126 3.31 15.40 -14.08
N ALA A 127 4.45 15.38 -14.78
CA ALA A 127 5.31 14.20 -14.86
C ALA A 127 5.83 13.76 -13.49
N THR A 128 6.12 14.70 -12.58
CA THR A 128 6.56 14.39 -11.22
C THR A 128 5.45 13.72 -10.43
N HIS A 129 4.23 14.29 -10.45
CA HIS A 129 3.10 13.75 -9.68
C HIS A 129 2.58 12.43 -10.26
N LEU A 130 2.56 12.27 -11.59
CA LEU A 130 2.24 10.99 -12.25
C LEU A 130 3.23 9.89 -11.83
N ARG A 131 4.53 10.19 -11.80
CA ARG A 131 5.55 9.22 -11.36
C ARG A 131 5.33 8.81 -9.91
N ASN A 132 5.09 9.78 -9.01
CA ASN A 132 4.84 9.50 -7.60
C ASN A 132 3.58 8.65 -7.40
N ALA A 133 2.50 8.98 -8.10
CA ALA A 133 1.25 8.21 -8.08
C ALA A 133 1.46 6.77 -8.61
N HIS A 134 2.23 6.63 -9.70
CA HIS A 134 2.56 5.31 -10.27
C HIS A 134 3.38 4.46 -9.31
N VAL A 135 4.42 5.02 -8.67
CA VAL A 135 5.22 4.30 -7.65
C VAL A 135 4.35 3.87 -6.47
N SER A 136 3.48 4.77 -5.99
CA SER A 136 2.53 4.45 -4.90
C SER A 136 1.55 3.35 -5.29
N ARG A 137 1.07 3.34 -6.54
CA ARG A 137 0.20 2.28 -7.08
C ARG A 137 0.93 0.94 -7.13
N LEU A 138 2.15 0.91 -7.68
CA LEU A 138 2.96 -0.32 -7.75
C LEU A 138 3.25 -0.89 -6.35
N ALA A 139 3.53 -0.03 -5.37
CA ALA A 139 3.73 -0.47 -3.99
C ALA A 139 2.47 -1.13 -3.42
N ARG A 140 1.28 -0.55 -3.67
CA ARG A 140 -0.01 -1.15 -3.26
C ARG A 140 -0.29 -2.46 -3.97
N GLU A 141 -0.07 -2.54 -5.29
CA GLU A 141 -0.20 -3.76 -6.08
C GLU A 141 0.73 -4.88 -5.56
N ALA A 142 1.97 -4.53 -5.20
CA ALA A 142 2.90 -5.48 -4.59
C ALA A 142 2.40 -6.02 -3.25
N VAL A 143 1.79 -5.18 -2.42
CA VAL A 143 1.13 -5.58 -1.16
C VAL A 143 -0.03 -6.53 -1.43
N ASP A 144 -0.85 -6.23 -2.45
CA ASP A 144 -2.00 -7.05 -2.83
C ASP A 144 -1.57 -8.42 -3.37
N VAL A 145 -0.58 -8.45 -4.27
CA VAL A 145 -0.02 -9.71 -4.81
C VAL A 145 0.62 -10.56 -3.72
N ALA A 146 1.27 -9.92 -2.74
CA ALA A 146 1.85 -10.62 -1.59
C ALA A 146 0.79 -11.13 -0.59
N GLY A 147 -0.49 -10.77 -0.76
CA GLY A 147 -1.58 -11.16 0.15
C GLY A 147 -1.43 -10.56 1.55
N LEU A 148 -0.77 -9.42 1.67
CA LEU A 148 -0.56 -8.76 2.96
C LEU A 148 -1.79 -7.94 3.36
N GLY A 149 -2.20 -8.06 4.62
CA GLY A 149 -3.20 -7.19 5.21
C GLY A 149 -2.55 -5.90 5.70
N VAL A 150 -2.72 -4.79 5.00
CA VAL A 150 -2.17 -3.48 5.41
C VAL A 150 -3.27 -2.46 5.54
N VAL A 151 -3.23 -1.66 6.61
CA VAL A 151 -4.13 -0.52 6.87
C VAL A 151 -3.28 0.73 7.08
N LEU A 152 -3.62 1.80 6.37
CA LEU A 152 -3.07 3.15 6.58
C LEU A 152 -4.14 4.02 7.24
N LEU A 153 -3.78 4.69 8.32
CA LEU A 153 -4.62 5.66 9.01
C LEU A 153 -4.10 7.07 8.77
N ASP A 154 -5.01 8.03 8.64
CA ASP A 154 -4.68 9.46 8.57
C ASP A 154 -4.35 10.03 9.96
N SER A 155 -3.98 11.32 10.01
CA SER A 155 -3.69 12.06 11.25
C SER A 155 -4.85 12.12 12.26
N GLN A 156 -6.07 11.80 11.83
CA GLN A 156 -7.27 11.75 12.68
C GLN A 156 -7.64 10.31 13.07
N GLY A 157 -6.80 9.33 12.70
CA GLY A 157 -7.03 7.91 12.96
C GLY A 157 -8.15 7.30 12.12
N ARG A 158 -8.50 7.91 10.99
CA ARG A 158 -9.46 7.36 10.01
C ARG A 158 -8.68 6.54 8.99
N ILE A 159 -9.33 5.50 8.45
CA ILE A 159 -8.71 4.67 7.41
C ILE A 159 -8.55 5.50 6.13
N ALA A 160 -7.31 5.83 5.79
CA ALA A 160 -6.94 6.48 4.53
C ALA A 160 -6.84 5.45 3.39
N TRP A 161 -6.39 4.23 3.70
CA TRP A 161 -6.32 3.14 2.74
C TRP A 161 -6.22 1.79 3.46
N ARG A 162 -6.72 0.74 2.82
CA ARG A 162 -6.57 -0.66 3.26
C ARG A 162 -6.38 -1.57 2.05
N SER A 163 -5.55 -2.60 2.18
CA SER A 163 -5.41 -3.62 1.14
C SER A 163 -6.67 -4.47 1.03
N PRO A 164 -6.94 -5.11 -0.12
CA PRO A 164 -8.07 -6.04 -0.29
C PRO A 164 -8.04 -7.17 0.75
N GLN A 165 -6.86 -7.68 1.08
CA GLN A 165 -6.70 -8.70 2.11
C GLN A 165 -7.05 -8.18 3.51
N ALA A 166 -6.66 -6.93 3.83
CA ALA A 166 -7.05 -6.30 5.10
C ALA A 166 -8.57 -6.10 5.18
N MET A 167 -9.20 -5.69 4.08
CA MET A 167 -10.65 -5.52 4.00
C MET A 167 -11.37 -6.83 4.29
N HIS A 168 -10.97 -7.90 3.62
CA HIS A 168 -11.56 -9.23 3.81
C HIS A 168 -11.44 -9.72 5.26
N TRP A 169 -10.26 -9.64 5.87
CA TRP A 169 -10.05 -10.07 7.25
C TRP A 169 -10.78 -9.21 8.29
N LEU A 170 -10.89 -7.90 8.05
CA LEU A 170 -11.62 -7.00 8.93
C LEU A 170 -13.13 -7.27 8.89
N GLU A 171 -13.69 -7.53 7.70
CA GLU A 171 -15.08 -7.91 7.54
C GLU A 171 -15.39 -9.27 8.20
N GLU A 172 -14.48 -10.24 8.07
CA GLU A 172 -14.61 -11.54 8.73
C GLU A 172 -14.56 -11.43 10.27
N ALA A 173 -13.66 -10.56 10.79
CA ALA A 173 -13.44 -10.42 12.23
C ALA A 173 -14.51 -9.59 12.94
N LEU A 174 -14.95 -8.51 12.32
CA LEU A 174 -15.76 -7.45 12.95
C LEU A 174 -17.15 -7.28 12.31
N GLY A 175 -17.45 -8.08 11.27
CA GLY A 175 -18.70 -7.97 10.50
C GLY A 175 -18.70 -6.80 9.52
N PRO A 176 -19.84 -6.55 8.84
CA PRO A 176 -20.00 -5.43 7.93
C PRO A 176 -19.73 -4.10 8.64
N GLN A 177 -18.92 -3.24 8.00
CA GLN A 177 -18.40 -2.01 8.60
C GLN A 177 -19.39 -0.82 8.53
N ASP A 178 -20.67 -1.06 8.74
CA ASP A 178 -21.68 0.02 8.84
C ASP A 178 -21.52 0.84 10.14
N ASP A 179 -20.91 0.26 11.18
CA ASP A 179 -20.52 0.95 12.41
C ASP A 179 -19.00 0.88 12.60
N ALA A 180 -18.31 1.97 12.27
CA ALA A 180 -16.84 2.05 12.32
C ALA A 180 -16.25 2.07 13.74
N THR A 181 -17.09 2.13 14.79
CA THR A 181 -16.69 2.31 16.18
C THR A 181 -15.83 1.15 16.72
N PRO A 182 -16.20 -0.13 16.53
CA PRO A 182 -15.41 -1.25 17.02
C PRO A 182 -14.04 -1.34 16.35
N LEU A 183 -13.99 -1.11 15.04
CA LEU A 183 -12.75 -1.13 14.25
C LEU A 183 -11.77 -0.05 14.71
N LYS A 184 -12.27 1.18 14.92
CA LYS A 184 -11.45 2.31 15.37
C LYS A 184 -10.83 2.02 16.74
N GLY A 185 -11.60 1.48 17.67
CA GLY A 185 -11.10 1.12 19.02
C GLY A 185 -10.02 0.04 18.96
N TRP A 186 -10.22 -0.97 18.13
CA TRP A 186 -9.28 -2.07 17.97
C TRP A 186 -7.96 -1.62 17.32
N LEU A 187 -8.03 -0.81 16.25
CA LEU A 187 -6.84 -0.23 15.62
C LEU A 187 -6.10 0.74 16.55
N GLN A 188 -6.82 1.53 17.34
CA GLN A 188 -6.22 2.41 18.34
C GLN A 188 -5.51 1.61 19.46
N ALA A 189 -6.05 0.47 19.86
CA ALA A 189 -5.38 -0.42 20.80
C ALA A 189 -4.07 -0.96 20.22
N ALA A 190 -4.03 -1.33 18.93
CA ALA A 190 -2.80 -1.73 18.26
C ALA A 190 -1.72 -0.64 18.28
N ILE A 191 -2.11 0.62 18.05
CA ILE A 191 -1.18 1.76 18.09
C ILE A 191 -0.62 1.96 19.51
N THR A 192 -1.48 1.84 20.53
CA THR A 192 -1.10 2.13 21.93
C THR A 192 -0.26 1.02 22.56
N GLN A 193 -0.56 -0.24 22.21
CA GLN A 193 0.06 -1.43 22.79
C GLN A 193 1.14 -2.05 21.89
N GLY A 194 1.30 -1.53 20.66
CA GLY A 194 2.17 -2.09 19.62
C GLY A 194 1.52 -3.25 18.85
N GLU A 195 0.62 -3.98 19.49
CA GLU A 195 -0.08 -5.14 18.94
C GLU A 195 -1.44 -5.35 19.59
N THR A 196 -2.40 -5.88 18.85
CA THR A 196 -3.69 -6.36 19.38
C THR A 196 -4.19 -7.58 18.63
N LEU A 197 -5.01 -8.39 19.28
CA LEU A 197 -5.55 -9.64 18.75
C LEU A 197 -7.08 -9.63 18.83
N THR A 198 -7.73 -10.20 17.82
CA THR A 198 -9.17 -10.49 17.86
C THR A 198 -9.45 -11.90 17.30
N PRO A 199 -10.36 -12.68 17.90
CA PRO A 199 -10.74 -13.99 17.37
C PRO A 199 -11.52 -13.84 16.07
N LEU A 200 -11.30 -14.78 15.14
CA LEU A 200 -12.07 -14.94 13.91
C LEU A 200 -13.09 -16.08 14.07
N PRO A 201 -14.21 -16.06 13.30
CA PRO A 201 -15.23 -17.10 13.34
C PRO A 201 -14.71 -18.51 13.01
N ASN A 202 -13.66 -18.61 12.22
CA ASN A 202 -13.01 -19.87 11.83
C ASN A 202 -12.07 -20.44 12.93
N GLY A 203 -12.02 -19.80 14.11
CA GLY A 203 -11.17 -20.22 15.24
C GLY A 203 -9.72 -19.77 15.14
N SER A 204 -9.35 -19.02 14.09
CA SER A 204 -8.07 -18.32 14.01
C SER A 204 -8.12 -16.97 14.75
N GLN A 205 -7.01 -16.24 14.76
CA GLN A 205 -6.95 -14.90 15.34
C GLN A 205 -6.45 -13.91 14.30
N LEU A 206 -7.07 -12.73 14.25
CA LEU A 206 -6.54 -11.59 13.51
C LEU A 206 -5.67 -10.76 14.44
N GLN A 207 -4.43 -10.57 14.04
CA GLN A 207 -3.43 -9.78 14.72
C GLN A 207 -3.27 -8.46 13.98
N ALA A 208 -3.31 -7.33 14.70
CA ALA A 208 -2.91 -6.03 14.17
C ALA A 208 -1.61 -5.61 14.85
N GLN A 209 -0.59 -5.34 14.06
CA GLN A 209 0.72 -4.90 14.50
C GLN A 209 0.98 -3.48 14.02
N TYR A 210 1.29 -2.57 14.93
CA TYR A 210 1.74 -1.21 14.60
C TYR A 210 3.15 -1.25 14.01
N LEU A 211 3.34 -0.71 12.81
CA LEU A 211 4.63 -0.66 12.13
C LEU A 211 5.32 0.70 12.21
N GLY A 212 4.60 1.74 12.64
CA GLY A 212 5.16 3.09 12.74
C GLY A 212 4.42 4.13 11.92
N GLN A 213 4.98 5.35 11.88
CA GLN A 213 4.49 6.45 11.05
C GLN A 213 5.18 6.41 9.68
N THR A 214 4.41 6.54 8.61
CA THR A 214 4.89 6.56 7.21
C THR A 214 5.02 7.97 6.65
N GLY A 215 4.40 8.96 7.31
CA GLY A 215 4.39 10.36 6.94
C GLY A 215 3.88 11.24 8.08
N PRO A 216 3.74 12.56 7.87
CA PRO A 216 3.20 13.46 8.88
C PRO A 216 1.76 13.09 9.27
N GLY A 217 1.63 12.39 10.39
CA GLY A 217 0.35 11.94 10.92
C GLY A 217 -0.25 10.68 10.27
N GLU A 218 0.47 10.02 9.37
CA GLU A 218 0.03 8.75 8.79
C GLU A 218 0.60 7.57 9.58
N THR A 219 -0.24 6.59 9.87
CA THR A 219 0.11 5.40 10.66
C THR A 219 -0.12 4.14 9.85
N MET A 220 0.88 3.25 9.84
CA MET A 220 0.78 1.94 9.18
C MET A 220 0.55 0.83 10.18
N ILE A 221 -0.44 -0.01 9.91
CA ILE A 221 -0.77 -1.20 10.68
C ILE A 221 -0.73 -2.42 9.74
N LEU A 222 -0.01 -3.45 10.13
CA LEU A 222 0.03 -4.74 9.45
C LEU A 222 -0.98 -5.67 10.12
N LEU A 223 -1.84 -6.27 9.31
CA LEU A 223 -2.73 -7.32 9.73
C LEU A 223 -2.16 -8.68 9.34
N ARG A 224 -2.26 -9.63 10.25
CA ARG A 224 -1.89 -11.04 10.01
C ARG A 224 -2.99 -11.94 10.54
N GLN A 225 -3.34 -12.95 9.77
CA GLN A 225 -4.20 -14.01 10.27
C GLN A 225 -3.32 -15.08 10.90
N GLY A 226 -3.43 -15.21 12.24
CA GLY A 226 -2.79 -16.27 13.00
C GLY A 226 -3.73 -17.47 13.06
N GLY A 227 -3.39 -18.58 12.40
CA GLY A 227 -4.14 -19.83 12.58
C GLY A 227 -3.84 -20.46 13.95
N PRO A 228 -4.69 -21.38 14.43
CA PRO A 228 -4.42 -22.17 15.61
C PRO A 228 -3.09 -22.95 15.47
N ALA A 229 -2.61 -23.16 14.25
CA ALA A 229 -1.31 -23.78 13.95
C ALA A 229 -0.10 -22.87 14.28
N VAL A 230 -0.18 -21.54 14.08
CA VAL A 230 0.95 -20.63 14.37
C VAL A 230 1.11 -20.44 15.88
N ASN A 231 0.01 -20.25 16.62
CA ASN A 231 0.06 -20.22 18.09
C ASN A 231 0.41 -21.57 18.72
N ALA A 232 0.00 -22.68 18.10
CA ALA A 232 0.39 -24.01 18.53
C ALA A 232 1.89 -24.28 18.24
N ALA A 233 2.42 -23.76 17.13
CA ALA A 233 3.84 -23.85 16.79
C ALA A 233 4.70 -22.97 17.71
N HIS A 234 4.28 -21.72 17.99
CA HIS A 234 4.97 -20.84 18.94
C HIS A 234 4.90 -21.38 20.38
N LYS A 235 3.74 -21.94 20.80
CA LYS A 235 3.56 -22.57 22.11
C LYS A 235 4.31 -23.91 22.23
N ARG A 236 4.48 -24.65 21.13
CA ARG A 236 5.30 -25.87 21.06
C ARG A 236 6.79 -25.56 21.10
N LEU A 237 7.24 -24.45 20.51
CA LEU A 237 8.63 -23.97 20.57
C LEU A 237 9.02 -23.45 21.95
N VAL A 238 8.15 -22.68 22.59
CA VAL A 238 8.36 -22.25 23.99
C VAL A 238 8.31 -23.43 24.97
N GLY A 239 7.60 -24.53 24.59
CA GLY A 239 7.55 -25.78 25.34
C GLY A 239 8.55 -26.87 24.90
N ALA A 240 9.13 -26.78 23.72
CA ALA A 240 10.11 -27.72 23.20
C ALA A 240 11.50 -27.35 23.72
N VAL A 241 11.96 -28.06 24.72
CA VAL A 241 13.34 -27.91 25.21
C VAL A 241 14.29 -28.53 24.18
N LEU A 242 14.69 -27.70 23.19
CA LEU A 242 15.76 -28.09 22.27
C LEU A 242 17.10 -28.03 23.00
N THR A 243 17.96 -29.01 22.77
CA THR A 243 19.33 -28.96 23.27
C THR A 243 20.11 -27.85 22.54
N PRO A 244 21.19 -27.30 23.13
CA PRO A 244 22.01 -26.28 22.47
C PRO A 244 22.44 -26.70 21.05
N ARG A 245 22.71 -27.97 20.84
CA ARG A 245 23.13 -28.50 19.54
C ARG A 245 22.00 -28.60 18.53
N GLU A 246 20.79 -28.93 18.97
CA GLU A 246 19.58 -28.91 18.13
C GLU A 246 19.23 -27.48 17.73
N THR A 247 19.41 -26.48 18.62
CA THR A 247 19.22 -25.09 18.34
C THR A 247 20.19 -24.57 17.26
N GLU A 248 21.47 -24.96 17.35
CA GLU A 248 22.47 -24.63 16.32
C GLU A 248 22.09 -25.22 14.95
N VAL A 249 21.75 -26.51 14.90
CA VAL A 249 21.32 -27.18 13.67
C VAL A 249 20.08 -26.51 13.08
N LEU A 250 19.09 -26.18 13.91
CA LEU A 250 17.85 -25.53 13.50
C LEU A 250 18.11 -24.11 12.96
N SER A 251 19.04 -23.34 13.55
CA SER A 251 19.40 -22.00 13.09
C SER A 251 20.03 -22.01 11.69
N TRP A 252 20.84 -22.99 11.39
CA TRP A 252 21.43 -23.13 10.05
C TRP A 252 20.43 -23.70 9.04
N LEU A 253 19.48 -24.53 9.48
CA LEU A 253 18.35 -24.96 8.68
C LEU A 253 17.50 -23.75 8.22
N ALA A 254 17.16 -22.84 9.13
CA ALA A 254 16.41 -21.61 8.84
C ALA A 254 17.12 -20.71 7.81
N LYS A 255 18.45 -20.70 7.81
CA LYS A 255 19.28 -19.99 6.83
C LYS A 255 19.40 -20.73 5.47
N GLY A 256 18.62 -21.80 5.26
CA GLY A 256 18.57 -22.55 4.00
C GLY A 256 19.78 -23.46 3.74
N LYS A 257 20.64 -23.75 4.72
CA LYS A 257 21.83 -24.58 4.56
C LYS A 257 21.47 -26.06 4.40
N THR A 258 22.18 -26.77 3.52
CA THR A 258 22.00 -28.24 3.37
C THR A 258 22.58 -29.01 4.56
N ASN A 259 22.20 -30.28 4.74
CA ASN A 259 22.74 -31.10 5.83
C ASN A 259 24.25 -31.27 5.75
N ARG A 260 24.81 -31.20 4.53
CA ARG A 260 26.26 -31.26 4.29
C ARG A 260 26.93 -29.98 4.74
N ASP A 261 26.34 -28.79 4.36
CA ASP A 261 26.87 -27.51 4.81
C ASP A 261 26.81 -27.38 6.35
N ILE A 262 25.69 -27.80 6.96
CA ILE A 262 25.52 -27.79 8.42
C ILE A 262 26.57 -28.70 9.10
N ALA A 263 26.82 -29.85 8.52
CA ALA A 263 27.83 -30.81 9.01
C ALA A 263 29.23 -30.18 8.99
N ASP A 264 29.60 -29.55 7.88
CA ASP A 264 30.89 -28.87 7.71
C ASP A 264 31.02 -27.66 8.67
N ILE A 265 29.99 -26.86 8.83
CA ILE A 265 29.97 -25.68 9.73
C ILE A 265 30.08 -26.07 11.19
N LEU A 266 29.37 -27.12 11.60
CA LEU A 266 29.29 -27.56 13.00
C LEU A 266 30.29 -28.62 13.38
N GLY A 267 31.18 -29.07 12.45
CA GLY A 267 32.22 -30.06 12.68
C GLY A 267 31.66 -31.46 13.01
N MET A 268 30.59 -31.89 12.35
CA MET A 268 29.93 -33.19 12.56
C MET A 268 29.68 -33.92 11.25
N SER A 269 29.24 -35.18 11.32
CA SER A 269 28.90 -35.92 10.11
C SER A 269 27.49 -35.51 9.59
N PRO A 270 27.21 -35.58 8.26
CA PRO A 270 25.87 -35.37 7.71
C PRO A 270 24.83 -36.33 8.30
N ARG A 271 25.23 -37.53 8.69
CA ARG A 271 24.37 -38.51 9.37
C ARG A 271 23.99 -38.05 10.77
N THR A 272 24.89 -37.37 11.47
CA THR A 272 24.61 -36.77 12.79
C THR A 272 23.63 -35.61 12.67
N VAL A 273 23.78 -34.74 11.62
CA VAL A 273 22.81 -33.66 11.31
C VAL A 273 21.42 -34.25 11.07
N ASN A 274 21.31 -35.32 10.26
CA ASN A 274 20.02 -35.99 10.03
C ASN A 274 19.36 -36.43 11.33
N LYS A 275 20.12 -37.07 12.23
CA LYS A 275 19.60 -37.53 13.51
C LYS A 275 19.12 -36.37 14.41
N HIS A 276 19.83 -35.23 14.40
CA HIS A 276 19.38 -34.03 15.09
C HIS A 276 18.09 -33.50 14.46
N LEU A 277 17.97 -33.48 13.14
CA LEU A 277 16.76 -33.01 12.45
C LEU A 277 15.56 -33.93 12.75
N GLU A 278 15.72 -35.24 12.79
CA GLU A 278 14.66 -36.16 13.20
C GLU A 278 14.14 -35.83 14.61
N HIS A 279 15.03 -35.64 15.59
CA HIS A 279 14.64 -35.25 16.95
C HIS A 279 14.04 -33.86 17.01
N ILE A 280 14.53 -32.89 16.21
CA ILE A 280 13.98 -31.57 16.12
C ILE A 280 12.54 -31.62 15.54
N PHE A 281 12.32 -32.40 14.47
CA PHE A 281 11.01 -32.56 13.86
C PHE A 281 10.00 -33.17 14.81
N GLU A 282 10.42 -34.20 15.56
CA GLU A 282 9.61 -34.83 16.59
C GLU A 282 9.25 -33.85 17.71
N LYS A 283 10.22 -33.08 18.23
CA LYS A 283 10.04 -32.10 19.30
C LYS A 283 9.17 -30.93 18.84
N LEU A 284 9.31 -30.48 17.60
CA LEU A 284 8.52 -29.42 17.00
C LEU A 284 7.15 -29.89 16.49
N GLY A 285 6.92 -31.18 16.39
CA GLY A 285 5.70 -31.78 15.87
C GLY A 285 5.49 -31.47 14.39
N VAL A 286 6.56 -31.45 13.59
CA VAL A 286 6.52 -31.20 12.14
C VAL A 286 7.07 -32.39 11.37
N GLU A 287 6.54 -32.62 10.17
CA GLU A 287 6.94 -33.76 9.33
C GLU A 287 7.89 -33.35 8.20
N THR A 288 8.04 -32.04 7.93
CA THR A 288 8.83 -31.60 6.79
C THR A 288 9.90 -30.57 7.17
N ARG A 289 11.02 -30.64 6.42
CA ARG A 289 12.14 -29.70 6.52
C ARG A 289 11.66 -28.22 6.36
N THR A 290 10.77 -28.00 5.41
CA THR A 290 10.25 -26.66 5.11
C THR A 290 9.42 -26.10 6.28
N ALA A 291 8.63 -26.96 6.93
CA ALA A 291 7.86 -26.57 8.11
C ALA A 291 8.78 -26.22 9.29
N ALA A 292 9.85 -27.03 9.53
CA ALA A 292 10.83 -26.73 10.56
C ALA A 292 11.61 -25.43 10.28
N ALA A 293 11.98 -25.18 9.01
CA ALA A 293 12.67 -23.95 8.60
C ALA A 293 11.79 -22.70 8.78
N ALA A 294 10.49 -22.78 8.44
CA ALA A 294 9.53 -21.68 8.62
C ALA A 294 9.37 -21.31 10.11
N ILE A 295 9.25 -22.33 10.98
CA ILE A 295 9.19 -22.13 12.43
C ILE A 295 10.47 -21.47 12.97
N ALA A 296 11.64 -21.93 12.51
CA ALA A 296 12.92 -21.40 12.95
C ALA A 296 13.17 -19.95 12.46
N SER A 297 12.70 -19.61 11.26
CA SER A 297 12.85 -18.26 10.71
C SER A 297 12.05 -17.23 11.51
N SER A 298 10.88 -17.59 12.04
CA SER A 298 10.10 -16.71 12.91
C SER A 298 10.80 -16.41 14.24
N LEU A 299 11.59 -17.35 14.77
CA LEU A 299 12.36 -17.17 16.02
C LEU A 299 13.60 -16.27 15.87
N LEU A 300 14.21 -16.26 14.67
CA LEU A 300 15.42 -15.47 14.41
C LEU A 300 15.12 -14.02 14.08
N GLN A 301 13.84 -13.67 13.83
CA GLN A 301 13.39 -12.28 13.63
C GLN A 301 13.02 -11.57 14.94
N ASP A 302 12.80 -12.33 16.03
CA ASP A 302 12.41 -11.82 17.34
C ASP A 302 13.58 -11.78 18.36
N ALA A 303 14.82 -12.14 17.95
CA ALA A 303 16.05 -12.12 18.74
C ALA A 303 17.04 -11.08 18.20
#